data_39c5fc037ffd2b3b6e5e1e341378745d
#
_entry.id   39c5fc037ffd2b3b6e5e1e341378745d
#
_cell.length_a   1.000
_cell.length_b   1.000
_cell.length_c   1.000
_cell.angle_alpha   90.00
_cell.angle_beta   90.00
_cell.angle_gamma   90.00
#
_symmetry.space_group_name_H-M   'P 1'
#
loop_
_entity.id
_entity.type
_entity.pdbx_description
1 polymer ?
#
loop_
_entity_poly.entity_id
_entity_poly.type
_entity_poly.pdbx_seq_one_letter_code
_entity_poly.pdbx_strand_id
1 'polypeptide(L)'
;MRKFRFRATYAAVACAGIVLGTTAAAHPSAGPGAPAGHYAGSLADGATWIADVPDGWNGTLVLFSHGYTPGPANPPRDAPTPAAAAALLAEGFALAGSSYAQPAWALGTAADDQLGTLAAFRHQIGRPRTTIALGQSMGGLVSAELAERGAGRIDGVVNTCGLLAGGVDLNNYQLDGQYALQELLLGNHDIPLVRYSSPADGQATANALTALAGQAQPTASGRARFALAAALMNVPTWAVGQPQPARDDYAAQEQAQYAWIAGGLLSFIDPARYTIEQPAGGNGSWNISVDYGDLFARLPDRDEVVALYRAAHLDLRADLRHLTAAADITPDLPAVRWLDRTSNTTGRLTVPTLSMHTIADQLAPVEFEHEYARRVSAAGRGGLLRQAFVQAVGHCNFTTAEYVTAVRAVRERLHRSGWGAIADPERLQADAQSLGLDGAAFIHFRPGPLVNHRRLAAARPEAWPWAAPAASPAR
;
A
#
# COMPACT_ATOMS: atom_id res chain seq x y z
N MET A 1 -9.98 -92.07 -12.13
CA MET A 1 -11.13 -92.85 -12.66
C MET A 1 -12.36 -92.04 -12.67
N ARG A 2 -13.15 -92.14 -13.75
CA ARG A 2 -14.50 -91.53 -14.01
C ARG A 2 -14.59 -90.01 -14.21
N LYS A 3 -14.68 -89.61 -15.49
CA LYS A 3 -15.19 -88.43 -16.08
C LYS A 3 -16.69 -88.37 -15.94
N PHE A 4 -17.23 -87.20 -15.50
CA PHE A 4 -18.64 -86.86 -15.79
C PHE A 4 -18.69 -85.51 -16.51
N ARG A 5 -19.24 -85.56 -17.73
CA ARG A 5 -19.55 -84.41 -18.59
C ARG A 5 -20.99 -83.97 -18.24
N PHE A 6 -21.20 -82.71 -17.93
CA PHE A 6 -22.52 -82.13 -18.03
C PHE A 6 -22.54 -81.03 -19.08
N ARG A 7 -23.47 -81.17 -19.98
CA ARG A 7 -23.82 -80.17 -21.00
C ARG A 7 -24.69 -79.12 -20.35
N ALA A 8 -24.39 -77.83 -20.47
CA ALA A 8 -25.24 -76.75 -20.14
C ALA A 8 -25.69 -76.04 -21.40
N THR A 9 -27.00 -75.96 -21.55
CA THR A 9 -27.73 -75.29 -22.62
C THR A 9 -27.69 -73.78 -22.37
N TYR A 10 -27.25 -73.03 -23.37
CA TYR A 10 -27.28 -71.55 -23.31
C TYR A 10 -28.66 -71.05 -23.78
N ALA A 11 -29.38 -70.36 -22.88
CA ALA A 11 -30.50 -69.52 -23.25
C ALA A 11 -30.00 -68.08 -23.44
N ALA A 12 -30.11 -67.57 -24.65
CA ALA A 12 -29.76 -66.20 -24.98
C ALA A 12 -30.87 -65.24 -24.48
N VAL A 13 -30.52 -64.40 -23.51
CA VAL A 13 -31.39 -63.25 -23.09
C VAL A 13 -30.81 -62.00 -23.78
N ALA A 14 -31.57 -61.46 -24.69
CA ALA A 14 -31.24 -60.15 -25.34
C ALA A 14 -31.54 -59.02 -24.35
N CYS A 15 -30.50 -58.44 -23.77
CA CYS A 15 -30.60 -57.17 -23.04
C CYS A 15 -30.47 -56.01 -24.02
N ALA A 16 -31.59 -55.29 -24.23
CA ALA A 16 -31.59 -54.00 -24.89
C ALA A 16 -30.88 -52.97 -24.00
N GLY A 17 -29.64 -52.61 -24.33
CA GLY A 17 -28.88 -51.55 -23.66
C GLY A 17 -29.43 -50.19 -24.01
N ILE A 18 -30.06 -49.50 -23.05
CA ILE A 18 -30.36 -48.07 -23.13
C ILE A 18 -29.02 -47.35 -22.93
N VAL A 19 -28.46 -46.81 -23.97
CA VAL A 19 -27.32 -45.85 -23.92
C VAL A 19 -27.89 -44.51 -23.40
N LEU A 20 -27.76 -44.26 -22.13
CA LEU A 20 -27.93 -42.92 -21.56
C LEU A 20 -26.70 -42.10 -22.02
N GLY A 21 -26.87 -41.34 -23.11
CA GLY A 21 -25.90 -40.32 -23.49
C GLY A 21 -25.81 -39.26 -22.42
N THR A 22 -24.74 -39.27 -21.63
CA THR A 22 -24.36 -38.13 -20.82
C THR A 22 -23.94 -37.03 -21.79
N THR A 23 -24.84 -36.09 -22.07
CA THR A 23 -24.46 -34.82 -22.68
C THR A 23 -23.57 -34.10 -21.68
N ALA A 24 -22.24 -34.19 -21.89
CA ALA A 24 -21.32 -33.27 -21.28
C ALA A 24 -21.79 -31.86 -21.66
N ALA A 25 -22.19 -31.08 -20.66
CA ALA A 25 -22.49 -29.68 -20.86
C ALA A 25 -21.21 -29.05 -21.45
N ALA A 26 -21.26 -28.68 -22.72
CA ALA A 26 -20.24 -27.91 -23.35
C ALA A 26 -20.15 -26.60 -22.58
N HIS A 27 -19.03 -26.37 -21.90
CA HIS A 27 -18.71 -25.05 -21.39
C HIS A 27 -18.74 -24.12 -22.60
N PRO A 28 -19.38 -22.94 -22.51
CA PRO A 28 -19.39 -22.02 -23.63
C PRO A 28 -17.92 -21.76 -24.01
N SER A 29 -17.57 -22.13 -25.23
CA SER A 29 -16.29 -21.79 -25.84
C SER A 29 -16.12 -20.27 -25.69
N ALA A 30 -14.97 -19.84 -25.16
CA ALA A 30 -14.59 -18.43 -25.21
C ALA A 30 -14.85 -17.95 -26.64
N GLY A 31 -15.55 -16.82 -26.79
CA GLY A 31 -15.68 -16.16 -28.08
C GLY A 31 -14.31 -15.94 -28.72
N PRO A 32 -14.24 -15.64 -30.02
CA PRO A 32 -12.98 -15.47 -30.73
C PRO A 32 -12.07 -14.57 -29.88
N GLY A 33 -10.87 -15.11 -29.52
CA GLY A 33 -9.94 -14.42 -28.64
C GLY A 33 -9.70 -13.02 -29.16
N ALA A 34 -9.68 -12.04 -28.25
CA ALA A 34 -9.31 -10.68 -28.62
C ALA A 34 -7.97 -10.72 -29.35
N PRO A 35 -7.78 -9.93 -30.42
CA PRO A 35 -6.50 -9.84 -31.09
C PRO A 35 -5.42 -9.44 -30.08
N ALA A 36 -4.27 -10.08 -30.16
CA ALA A 36 -3.09 -9.61 -29.43
C ALA A 36 -2.71 -8.22 -29.93
N GLY A 37 -2.27 -7.35 -29.02
CA GLY A 37 -1.87 -5.99 -29.39
C GLY A 37 -1.93 -5.01 -28.25
N HIS A 38 -1.51 -3.79 -28.57
CA HIS A 38 -1.59 -2.63 -27.70
C HIS A 38 -2.84 -1.82 -27.99
N TYR A 39 -3.58 -1.45 -26.98
CA TYR A 39 -4.80 -0.66 -27.04
C TYR A 39 -4.66 0.58 -26.18
N ALA A 40 -5.29 1.65 -26.60
CA ALA A 40 -5.33 2.90 -25.84
C ALA A 40 -6.65 3.63 -26.07
N GLY A 41 -7.03 4.49 -25.15
CA GLY A 41 -8.23 5.29 -25.27
C GLY A 41 -8.35 6.33 -24.17
N SER A 42 -9.51 7.02 -24.15
CA SER A 42 -9.84 8.02 -23.13
C SER A 42 -11.18 7.67 -22.50
N LEU A 43 -11.34 8.03 -21.24
CA LEU A 43 -12.58 7.98 -20.48
C LEU A 43 -13.32 9.32 -20.59
N ALA A 44 -14.58 9.34 -20.20
CA ALA A 44 -15.42 10.55 -20.29
C ALA A 44 -14.98 11.68 -19.37
N ASP A 45 -14.27 11.36 -18.30
CA ASP A 45 -13.70 12.30 -17.31
C ASP A 45 -12.35 12.89 -17.72
N GLY A 46 -11.80 12.46 -18.86
CA GLY A 46 -10.51 12.88 -19.37
C GLY A 46 -9.34 11.99 -19.00
N ALA A 47 -9.53 10.97 -18.16
CA ALA A 47 -8.50 9.96 -17.93
C ALA A 47 -8.18 9.22 -19.23
N THR A 48 -6.91 8.87 -19.45
CA THR A 48 -6.48 7.99 -20.53
C THR A 48 -6.19 6.60 -19.98
N TRP A 49 -6.29 5.59 -20.84
CA TRP A 49 -5.98 4.22 -20.47
C TRP A 49 -5.21 3.51 -21.58
N ILE A 50 -4.43 2.51 -21.18
CA ILE A 50 -3.76 1.57 -22.09
C ILE A 50 -4.07 0.14 -21.67
N ALA A 51 -3.92 -0.77 -22.62
CA ALA A 51 -3.94 -2.20 -22.37
C ALA A 51 -3.05 -2.95 -23.35
N ASP A 52 -2.36 -3.97 -22.83
CA ASP A 52 -1.59 -4.92 -23.63
C ASP A 52 -2.16 -6.33 -23.51
N VAL A 53 -2.46 -6.93 -24.65
CA VAL A 53 -3.04 -8.28 -24.77
C VAL A 53 -2.03 -9.19 -25.47
N PRO A 54 -1.53 -10.26 -24.83
CA PRO A 54 -0.57 -11.16 -25.44
C PRO A 54 -1.22 -12.15 -26.41
N ASP A 55 -0.42 -12.71 -27.32
CA ASP A 55 -0.81 -13.93 -28.04
C ASP A 55 -1.12 -15.03 -27.03
N GLY A 56 -2.25 -15.73 -27.22
CA GLY A 56 -2.65 -16.78 -26.29
C GLY A 56 -3.10 -16.31 -24.91
N TRP A 57 -3.72 -15.11 -24.83
CA TRP A 57 -4.29 -14.59 -23.60
C TRP A 57 -5.05 -15.64 -22.79
N ASN A 58 -4.63 -15.87 -21.54
CA ASN A 58 -5.19 -16.88 -20.65
C ASN A 58 -6.58 -16.52 -20.06
N GLY A 59 -7.15 -15.38 -20.46
CA GLY A 59 -8.44 -14.86 -19.98
C GLY A 59 -8.38 -14.12 -18.64
N THR A 60 -7.18 -13.94 -18.07
CA THR A 60 -6.98 -13.12 -16.87
C THR A 60 -6.49 -11.74 -17.28
N LEU A 61 -7.12 -10.70 -16.72
CA LEU A 61 -6.68 -9.32 -16.81
C LEU A 61 -6.04 -8.92 -15.48
N VAL A 62 -4.85 -8.34 -15.54
CA VAL A 62 -4.24 -7.58 -14.44
C VAL A 62 -4.56 -6.10 -14.68
N LEU A 63 -5.38 -5.51 -13.82
CA LEU A 63 -5.74 -4.10 -13.84
C LEU A 63 -4.82 -3.35 -12.89
N PHE A 64 -3.84 -2.62 -13.45
CA PHE A 64 -2.78 -1.99 -12.69
C PHE A 64 -3.15 -0.55 -12.29
N SER A 65 -2.97 -0.25 -10.99
CA SER A 65 -3.10 1.07 -10.40
C SER A 65 -1.73 1.61 -10.04
N HIS A 66 -1.26 2.65 -10.75
CA HIS A 66 0.05 3.24 -10.52
C HIS A 66 0.10 4.12 -9.26
N GLY A 67 1.30 4.37 -8.76
CA GLY A 67 1.57 5.24 -7.61
C GLY A 67 1.43 6.73 -7.92
N TYR A 68 1.70 7.55 -6.91
CA TYR A 68 1.78 8.99 -7.02
C TYR A 68 2.83 9.39 -8.07
N THR A 69 2.46 10.32 -8.95
CA THR A 69 3.35 10.91 -9.95
C THR A 69 3.38 12.42 -9.76
N PRO A 70 4.53 13.02 -9.37
CA PRO A 70 4.62 14.46 -9.18
C PRO A 70 4.52 15.21 -10.52
N GLY A 71 3.99 16.43 -10.46
CA GLY A 71 3.90 17.32 -11.63
C GLY A 71 2.66 17.08 -12.50
N PRO A 72 2.59 17.78 -13.65
CA PRO A 72 1.41 17.76 -14.51
C PRO A 72 1.34 16.55 -15.44
N ALA A 73 2.46 15.84 -15.66
CA ALA A 73 2.49 14.67 -16.52
C ALA A 73 1.74 13.50 -15.87
N ASN A 74 0.78 12.93 -16.59
CA ASN A 74 -0.09 11.90 -16.09
C ASN A 74 -0.31 10.80 -17.15
N PRO A 75 0.75 10.06 -17.55
CA PRO A 75 0.61 8.99 -18.52
C PRO A 75 -0.07 7.77 -17.92
N PRO A 76 -0.91 7.03 -18.67
CA PRO A 76 -1.43 5.75 -18.22
C PRO A 76 -0.30 4.73 -18.09
N ARG A 77 -0.46 3.80 -17.15
CA ARG A 77 0.48 2.68 -16.90
C ARG A 77 -0.30 1.41 -16.62
N ASP A 78 0.16 0.29 -17.15
CA ASP A 78 -0.48 -1.03 -17.05
C ASP A 78 0.33 -2.06 -16.25
N ALA A 79 1.53 -1.67 -15.78
CA ALA A 79 2.37 -2.52 -14.94
C ALA A 79 3.31 -1.69 -14.04
N PRO A 80 3.85 -2.29 -12.94
CA PRO A 80 4.80 -1.62 -12.04
C PRO A 80 6.12 -1.25 -12.73
N THR A 81 6.65 -2.14 -13.56
CA THR A 81 7.91 -1.96 -14.31
C THR A 81 7.78 -2.61 -15.68
N PRO A 82 8.59 -2.17 -16.68
CA PRO A 82 8.62 -2.86 -17.99
C PRO A 82 8.97 -4.33 -17.90
N ALA A 83 9.86 -4.73 -16.99
CA ALA A 83 10.22 -6.12 -16.78
C ALA A 83 9.05 -6.96 -16.22
N ALA A 84 8.29 -6.40 -15.24
CA ALA A 84 7.09 -7.04 -14.73
C ALA A 84 6.00 -7.15 -15.81
N ALA A 85 5.84 -6.12 -16.66
CA ALA A 85 4.93 -6.17 -17.81
C ALA A 85 5.29 -7.33 -18.74
N ALA A 86 6.54 -7.40 -19.19
CA ALA A 86 7.02 -8.45 -20.09
C ALA A 86 6.81 -9.86 -19.50
N ALA A 87 7.13 -10.03 -18.20
CA ALA A 87 6.97 -11.32 -17.52
C ALA A 87 5.51 -11.74 -17.38
N LEU A 88 4.60 -10.81 -17.00
CA LEU A 88 3.16 -11.09 -16.89
C LEU A 88 2.54 -11.39 -18.27
N LEU A 89 2.91 -10.66 -19.32
CA LEU A 89 2.47 -10.94 -20.69
C LEU A 89 2.95 -12.31 -21.17
N ALA A 90 4.20 -12.69 -20.86
CA ALA A 90 4.73 -14.03 -21.17
C ALA A 90 3.97 -15.18 -20.46
N GLU A 91 3.39 -14.90 -19.28
CA GLU A 91 2.49 -15.81 -18.55
C GLU A 91 1.05 -15.84 -19.14
N GLY A 92 0.81 -15.07 -20.19
CA GLY A 92 -0.50 -14.96 -20.86
C GLY A 92 -1.50 -14.07 -20.14
N PHE A 93 -1.11 -13.23 -19.19
CA PHE A 93 -1.97 -12.22 -18.62
C PHE A 93 -2.12 -11.03 -19.59
N ALA A 94 -3.33 -10.51 -19.75
CA ALA A 94 -3.51 -9.18 -20.32
C ALA A 94 -3.29 -8.13 -19.21
N LEU A 95 -2.78 -6.97 -19.59
CA LEU A 95 -2.52 -5.85 -18.70
C LEU A 95 -3.39 -4.66 -19.11
N ALA A 96 -3.85 -3.86 -18.14
CA ALA A 96 -4.46 -2.56 -18.42
C ALA A 96 -4.29 -1.62 -17.23
N GLY A 97 -4.32 -0.31 -17.49
CA GLY A 97 -4.30 0.69 -16.43
C GLY A 97 -4.63 2.08 -16.93
N SER A 98 -5.00 2.94 -15.98
CA SER A 98 -5.41 4.32 -16.19
C SER A 98 -4.30 5.32 -15.88
N SER A 99 -4.40 6.51 -16.47
CA SER A 99 -3.65 7.70 -16.03
C SER A 99 -4.26 8.35 -14.79
N TYR A 100 -5.50 8.02 -14.46
CA TYR A 100 -6.46 8.76 -13.64
C TYR A 100 -6.88 10.11 -14.27
N ALA A 101 -8.03 10.65 -13.84
CA ALA A 101 -8.53 11.93 -14.33
C ALA A 101 -7.70 13.12 -13.81
N GLN A 102 -7.05 12.94 -12.67
CA GLN A 102 -6.20 13.96 -12.04
C GLN A 102 -4.77 13.46 -11.83
N PRO A 103 -3.75 14.31 -12.05
CA PRO A 103 -2.38 14.00 -11.68
C PRO A 103 -2.17 14.07 -10.17
N ALA A 104 -1.01 13.67 -9.71
CA ALA A 104 -0.54 13.74 -8.33
C ALA A 104 -1.45 12.93 -7.36
N TRP A 105 -2.13 13.56 -6.40
CA TRP A 105 -3.00 12.86 -5.45
C TRP A 105 -4.38 12.60 -6.06
N ALA A 106 -4.50 11.51 -6.81
CA ALA A 106 -5.67 11.18 -7.64
C ALA A 106 -6.77 10.40 -6.91
N LEU A 107 -6.67 10.15 -5.60
CA LEU A 107 -7.54 9.23 -4.86
C LEU A 107 -9.03 9.63 -4.84
N GLY A 108 -9.36 10.88 -5.22
CA GLY A 108 -10.75 11.31 -5.38
C GLY A 108 -11.49 10.57 -6.50
N THR A 109 -10.79 10.15 -7.55
CA THR A 109 -11.38 9.54 -8.76
C THR A 109 -10.75 8.20 -9.16
N ALA A 110 -9.53 7.92 -8.74
CA ALA A 110 -8.70 6.84 -9.27
C ALA A 110 -9.36 5.44 -9.26
N ALA A 111 -10.14 5.10 -8.24
CA ALA A 111 -10.85 3.83 -8.21
C ALA A 111 -11.95 3.76 -9.28
N ASP A 112 -12.65 4.86 -9.53
CA ASP A 112 -13.69 4.94 -10.57
C ASP A 112 -13.06 4.96 -11.96
N ASP A 113 -11.90 5.63 -12.16
CA ASP A 113 -11.13 5.64 -13.40
C ASP A 113 -10.63 4.21 -13.75
N GLN A 114 -10.21 3.43 -12.77
CA GLN A 114 -9.85 2.02 -12.96
C GLN A 114 -11.07 1.17 -13.37
N LEU A 115 -12.22 1.40 -12.77
CA LEU A 115 -13.44 0.70 -13.17
C LEU A 115 -13.94 1.13 -14.55
N GLY A 116 -13.72 2.39 -14.92
CA GLY A 116 -13.93 2.91 -16.28
C GLY A 116 -13.00 2.25 -17.29
N THR A 117 -11.72 2.11 -16.96
CA THR A 117 -10.73 1.38 -17.76
C THR A 117 -11.14 -0.08 -17.97
N LEU A 118 -11.59 -0.78 -16.91
CA LEU A 118 -12.12 -2.13 -17.05
C LEU A 118 -13.35 -2.19 -17.96
N ALA A 119 -14.24 -1.20 -17.91
CA ALA A 119 -15.39 -1.13 -18.79
C ALA A 119 -14.97 -0.91 -20.25
N ALA A 120 -14.01 -0.02 -20.51
CA ALA A 120 -13.45 0.23 -21.83
C ALA A 120 -12.75 -1.04 -22.38
N PHE A 121 -11.96 -1.72 -21.57
CA PHE A 121 -11.35 -3.01 -21.93
C PHE A 121 -12.40 -4.03 -22.35
N ARG A 122 -13.46 -4.20 -21.55
CA ARG A 122 -14.56 -5.13 -21.85
C ARG A 122 -15.28 -4.82 -23.13
N HIS A 123 -15.43 -3.54 -23.45
CA HIS A 123 -16.13 -3.09 -24.66
C HIS A 123 -15.28 -3.26 -25.93
N GLN A 124 -13.99 -2.90 -25.87
CA GLN A 124 -13.13 -2.86 -27.06
C GLN A 124 -12.39 -4.18 -27.32
N ILE A 125 -12.04 -4.91 -26.28
CA ILE A 125 -11.17 -6.08 -26.35
C ILE A 125 -11.96 -7.36 -26.05
N GLY A 126 -12.74 -7.36 -24.97
CA GLY A 126 -13.53 -8.50 -24.57
C GLY A 126 -13.60 -8.67 -23.06
N ARG A 127 -14.51 -9.51 -22.60
CA ARG A 127 -14.71 -9.75 -21.17
C ARG A 127 -13.66 -10.69 -20.61
N PRO A 128 -12.82 -10.27 -19.63
CA PRO A 128 -11.92 -11.18 -18.92
C PRO A 128 -12.73 -12.24 -18.16
N ARG A 129 -12.20 -13.45 -18.03
CA ARG A 129 -12.75 -14.48 -17.15
C ARG A 129 -12.43 -14.18 -15.69
N THR A 130 -11.27 -13.56 -15.45
CA THR A 130 -10.77 -13.17 -14.14
C THR A 130 -10.14 -11.79 -14.25
N THR A 131 -10.43 -10.91 -13.30
CA THR A 131 -9.81 -9.59 -13.16
C THR A 131 -9.11 -9.52 -11.82
N ILE A 132 -7.78 -9.35 -11.83
CA ILE A 132 -6.96 -9.12 -10.64
C ILE A 132 -6.53 -7.66 -10.65
N ALA A 133 -6.91 -6.88 -9.63
CA ALA A 133 -6.37 -5.54 -9.48
C ALA A 133 -4.99 -5.63 -8.82
N LEU A 134 -3.99 -4.97 -9.42
CA LEU A 134 -2.63 -4.85 -8.90
C LEU A 134 -2.35 -3.36 -8.65
N GLY A 135 -1.98 -2.99 -7.42
CA GLY A 135 -1.68 -1.59 -7.11
C GLY A 135 -0.33 -1.40 -6.47
N GLN A 136 0.32 -0.29 -6.78
CA GLN A 136 1.63 0.08 -6.25
C GLN A 136 1.56 1.45 -5.55
N SER A 137 2.08 1.56 -4.30
CA SER A 137 2.15 2.84 -3.57
C SER A 137 0.75 3.46 -3.35
N MET A 138 0.50 4.69 -3.80
CA MET A 138 -0.85 5.27 -3.85
C MET A 138 -1.83 4.34 -4.60
N GLY A 139 -1.39 3.71 -5.69
CA GLY A 139 -2.18 2.71 -6.41
C GLY A 139 -2.47 1.45 -5.58
N GLY A 140 -1.65 1.14 -4.57
CA GLY A 140 -1.94 0.10 -3.58
C GLY A 140 -3.17 0.45 -2.73
N LEU A 141 -3.35 1.72 -2.38
CA LEU A 141 -4.59 2.18 -1.74
C LEU A 141 -5.78 2.12 -2.71
N VAL A 142 -5.59 2.51 -3.99
CA VAL A 142 -6.63 2.37 -5.03
C VAL A 142 -7.07 0.91 -5.17
N SER A 143 -6.14 -0.04 -5.26
CA SER A 143 -6.49 -1.46 -5.37
C SER A 143 -7.14 -2.01 -4.09
N ALA A 144 -6.77 -1.52 -2.90
CA ALA A 144 -7.47 -1.85 -1.66
C ALA A 144 -8.93 -1.32 -1.65
N GLU A 145 -9.17 -0.11 -2.16
CA GLU A 145 -10.53 0.40 -2.35
C GLU A 145 -11.32 -0.44 -3.38
N LEU A 146 -10.67 -0.90 -4.45
CA LEU A 146 -11.28 -1.83 -5.41
C LEU A 146 -11.63 -3.18 -4.75
N ALA A 147 -10.84 -3.68 -3.80
CA ALA A 147 -11.14 -4.88 -3.02
C ALA A 147 -12.42 -4.72 -2.17
N GLU A 148 -12.74 -3.50 -1.75
CA GLU A 148 -13.91 -3.19 -0.95
C GLU A 148 -15.15 -2.85 -1.80
N ARG A 149 -14.95 -2.11 -2.93
CA ARG A 149 -16.02 -1.53 -3.77
C ARG A 149 -16.25 -2.30 -5.08
N GLY A 150 -15.31 -3.13 -5.49
CA GLY A 150 -15.27 -3.77 -6.81
C GLY A 150 -16.09 -5.07 -6.93
N ALA A 151 -16.97 -5.41 -5.99
CA ALA A 151 -17.72 -6.66 -5.98
C ALA A 151 -18.38 -7.00 -7.33
N GLY A 152 -18.11 -8.21 -7.86
CA GLY A 152 -18.63 -8.68 -9.16
C GLY A 152 -17.90 -8.10 -10.37
N ARG A 153 -16.91 -7.24 -10.19
CA ARG A 153 -16.07 -6.65 -11.26
C ARG A 153 -14.60 -7.01 -11.12
N ILE A 154 -14.11 -7.08 -9.89
CA ILE A 154 -12.77 -7.49 -9.50
C ILE A 154 -12.91 -8.82 -8.76
N ASP A 155 -12.06 -9.80 -9.06
CA ASP A 155 -12.09 -11.13 -8.49
C ASP A 155 -11.05 -11.32 -7.39
N GLY A 156 -9.90 -10.64 -7.49
CA GLY A 156 -8.83 -10.67 -6.50
C GLY A 156 -7.95 -9.43 -6.56
N VAL A 157 -7.16 -9.21 -5.52
CA VAL A 157 -6.33 -7.99 -5.39
C VAL A 157 -4.93 -8.32 -4.90
N VAL A 158 -3.95 -7.64 -5.49
CA VAL A 158 -2.57 -7.54 -5.00
C VAL A 158 -2.28 -6.07 -4.67
N ASN A 159 -1.98 -5.76 -3.42
CA ASN A 159 -1.46 -4.46 -3.01
C ASN A 159 0.06 -4.56 -2.85
N THR A 160 0.83 -3.63 -3.37
CA THR A 160 2.27 -3.58 -3.18
C THR A 160 2.69 -2.22 -2.61
N CYS A 161 3.46 -2.23 -1.51
CA CYS A 161 3.92 -0.99 -0.83
C CYS A 161 2.80 0.05 -0.65
N GLY A 162 1.58 -0.42 -0.33
CA GLY A 162 0.38 0.39 -0.36
C GLY A 162 0.27 1.39 0.80
N LEU A 163 -0.36 2.55 0.54
CA LEU A 163 -0.68 3.53 1.59
C LEU A 163 -1.91 3.09 2.40
N LEU A 164 -1.89 1.84 2.90
CA LEU A 164 -3.08 1.11 3.36
C LEU A 164 -3.67 1.63 4.69
N ALA A 165 -2.90 2.41 5.46
CA ALA A 165 -3.43 3.14 6.61
C ALA A 165 -4.23 4.39 6.21
N GLY A 166 -4.15 4.82 4.93
CA GLY A 166 -4.90 5.94 4.37
C GLY A 166 -4.22 7.29 4.49
N GLY A 167 -4.79 8.28 3.79
CA GLY A 167 -4.20 9.61 3.63
C GLY A 167 -4.12 10.42 4.93
N VAL A 168 -5.04 10.23 5.87
CA VAL A 168 -4.98 10.90 7.17
C VAL A 168 -3.76 10.42 7.97
N ASP A 169 -3.57 9.11 8.07
CA ASP A 169 -2.45 8.54 8.82
C ASP A 169 -1.11 8.81 8.13
N LEU A 170 -1.09 8.81 6.78
CA LEU A 170 0.06 9.23 5.97
C LEU A 170 0.53 10.64 6.37
N ASN A 171 -0.38 11.60 6.37
CA ASN A 171 -0.04 12.99 6.69
C ASN A 171 0.33 13.17 8.18
N ASN A 172 -0.27 12.40 9.09
CA ASN A 172 -0.01 12.51 10.52
C ASN A 172 1.37 11.99 10.91
N TYR A 173 1.82 10.83 10.40
CA TYR A 173 3.15 10.32 10.77
C TYR A 173 4.28 11.23 10.23
N GLN A 174 4.09 11.77 9.03
CA GLN A 174 5.02 12.74 8.44
C GLN A 174 5.08 14.02 9.28
N LEU A 175 3.92 14.54 9.68
CA LEU A 175 3.83 15.72 10.53
C LEU A 175 4.53 15.52 11.88
N ASP A 176 4.30 14.39 12.56
CA ASP A 176 4.89 14.14 13.89
C ASP A 176 6.42 14.17 13.87
N GLY A 177 7.03 13.54 12.86
CA GLY A 177 8.49 13.56 12.72
C GLY A 177 9.04 14.93 12.35
N GLN A 178 8.43 15.62 11.40
CA GLN A 178 8.82 16.97 10.99
C GLN A 178 8.68 17.98 12.11
N TYR A 179 7.58 17.92 12.86
CA TYR A 179 7.34 18.72 14.05
C TYR A 179 8.42 18.46 15.13
N ALA A 180 8.73 17.19 15.40
CA ALA A 180 9.76 16.86 16.36
C ALA A 180 11.17 17.32 15.90
N LEU A 181 11.49 17.23 14.60
CA LEU A 181 12.73 17.81 14.06
C LEU A 181 12.82 19.31 14.34
N GLN A 182 11.78 20.06 13.99
CA GLN A 182 11.75 21.51 14.20
C GLN A 182 11.85 21.87 15.67
N GLU A 183 11.00 21.28 16.49
CA GLU A 183 10.85 21.65 17.90
C GLU A 183 12.08 21.32 18.74
N LEU A 184 12.70 20.14 18.49
CA LEU A 184 13.85 19.69 19.26
C LEU A 184 15.20 20.25 18.78
N LEU A 185 15.30 20.64 17.50
CA LEU A 185 16.56 21.09 16.93
C LEU A 185 16.60 22.59 16.68
N LEU A 186 15.48 23.23 16.38
CA LEU A 186 15.37 24.68 16.19
C LEU A 186 14.83 25.40 17.43
N GLY A 187 13.86 24.79 18.11
CA GLY A 187 13.24 25.33 19.33
C GLY A 187 12.21 26.44 19.07
N ASN A 188 11.68 26.51 17.86
CA ASN A 188 10.60 27.44 17.49
C ASN A 188 9.76 26.87 16.33
N HIS A 189 8.67 27.56 15.93
CA HIS A 189 7.75 27.15 14.87
C HIS A 189 7.90 28.00 13.59
N ASP A 190 9.12 28.42 13.25
CA ASP A 190 9.37 29.32 12.12
C ASP A 190 9.29 28.61 10.75
N ILE A 191 9.36 27.27 10.71
CA ILE A 191 9.23 26.50 9.49
C ILE A 191 7.77 26.03 9.33
N PRO A 192 7.03 26.45 8.28
CA PRO A 192 5.67 25.98 8.05
C PRO A 192 5.69 24.49 7.67
N LEU A 193 4.91 23.66 8.39
CA LEU A 193 4.84 22.20 8.17
C LEU A 193 3.58 21.76 7.42
N VAL A 194 2.61 22.67 7.28
CA VAL A 194 1.29 22.43 6.67
C VAL A 194 0.79 23.69 5.96
N ARG A 195 -0.29 23.54 5.16
CA ARG A 195 -0.97 24.66 4.47
C ARG A 195 -0.06 25.39 3.49
N TYR A 196 0.68 24.63 2.70
CA TYR A 196 1.53 25.20 1.65
C TYR A 196 0.70 25.90 0.58
N SER A 197 1.17 27.05 0.11
CA SER A 197 0.55 27.81 -1.00
C SER A 197 1.01 27.29 -2.36
N SER A 198 2.13 26.58 -2.40
CA SER A 198 2.74 26.01 -3.62
C SER A 198 3.64 24.80 -3.30
N PRO A 199 3.98 23.97 -4.29
CA PRO A 199 5.01 22.95 -4.13
C PRO A 199 6.37 23.52 -3.73
N ALA A 200 6.67 24.77 -4.12
CA ALA A 200 7.92 25.44 -3.78
C ALA A 200 8.02 25.77 -2.28
N ASP A 201 6.91 26.06 -1.62
CA ASP A 201 6.88 26.24 -0.16
C ASP A 201 7.21 24.93 0.56
N GLY A 202 6.64 23.82 0.10
CA GLY A 202 7.00 22.49 0.59
C GLY A 202 8.49 22.20 0.37
N GLN A 203 9.04 22.53 -0.79
CA GLN A 203 10.49 22.35 -1.04
C GLN A 203 11.35 23.21 -0.12
N ALA A 204 10.93 24.44 0.19
CA ALA A 204 11.62 25.30 1.14
C ALA A 204 11.63 24.70 2.56
N THR A 205 10.50 24.16 3.00
CA THR A 205 10.37 23.40 4.27
C THR A 205 11.31 22.19 4.28
N ALA A 206 11.29 21.37 3.24
CA ALA A 206 12.15 20.20 3.10
C ALA A 206 13.64 20.56 3.22
N ASN A 207 14.05 21.63 2.56
CA ASN A 207 15.43 22.11 2.60
C ASN A 207 15.81 22.58 4.02
N ALA A 208 14.93 23.33 4.69
CA ALA A 208 15.18 23.83 6.04
C ALA A 208 15.30 22.68 7.06
N LEU A 209 14.35 21.73 7.05
CA LEU A 209 14.39 20.56 7.94
C LEU A 209 15.58 19.64 7.67
N THR A 210 15.95 19.42 6.39
CA THR A 210 17.14 18.66 6.03
C THR A 210 18.42 19.34 6.52
N ALA A 211 18.49 20.67 6.42
CA ALA A 211 19.62 21.44 6.96
C ALA A 211 19.71 21.31 8.49
N LEU A 212 18.59 21.38 9.22
CA LEU A 212 18.56 21.16 10.68
C LEU A 212 19.06 19.75 11.05
N ALA A 213 18.58 18.71 10.34
CA ALA A 213 19.05 17.35 10.54
C ALA A 213 20.57 17.22 10.33
N GLY A 214 21.12 17.88 9.29
CA GLY A 214 22.56 17.91 9.05
C GLY A 214 23.35 18.65 10.12
N GLN A 215 22.83 19.78 10.63
CA GLN A 215 23.46 20.54 11.72
C GLN A 215 23.44 19.79 13.05
N ALA A 216 22.51 18.85 13.25
CA ALA A 216 22.43 18.02 14.43
C ALA A 216 23.53 16.92 14.49
N GLN A 217 24.01 16.45 13.33
CA GLN A 217 24.92 15.29 13.24
C GLN A 217 26.25 15.41 13.99
N PRO A 218 26.94 16.59 14.09
CA PRO A 218 28.21 16.70 14.77
C PRO A 218 28.17 16.44 16.28
N THR A 219 26.99 16.46 16.94
CA THR A 219 26.88 16.35 18.39
C THR A 219 26.09 15.13 18.82
N ALA A 220 26.44 14.52 19.94
CA ALA A 220 25.67 13.40 20.52
C ALA A 220 24.23 13.82 20.86
N SER A 221 24.04 15.03 21.37
CA SER A 221 22.71 15.57 21.69
C SER A 221 21.85 15.81 20.44
N GLY A 222 22.45 16.32 19.37
CA GLY A 222 21.77 16.50 18.09
C GLY A 222 21.33 15.18 17.49
N ARG A 223 22.22 14.18 17.41
CA ARG A 223 21.87 12.85 16.89
C ARG A 223 20.79 12.15 17.74
N ALA A 224 20.83 12.27 19.07
CA ALA A 224 19.79 11.68 19.92
C ALA A 224 18.41 12.29 19.65
N ARG A 225 18.29 13.61 19.52
CA ARG A 225 17.05 14.31 19.20
C ARG A 225 16.59 14.04 17.78
N PHE A 226 17.53 13.95 16.84
CA PHE A 226 17.25 13.53 15.46
C PHE A 226 16.65 12.11 15.44
N ALA A 227 17.25 11.14 16.15
CA ALA A 227 16.74 9.76 16.22
C ALA A 227 15.30 9.72 16.78
N LEU A 228 14.97 10.52 17.79
CA LEU A 228 13.59 10.62 18.30
C LEU A 228 12.63 11.11 17.20
N ALA A 229 13.00 12.15 16.47
CA ALA A 229 12.17 12.67 15.38
C ALA A 229 12.03 11.66 14.23
N ALA A 230 13.11 10.98 13.84
CA ALA A 230 13.11 9.95 12.82
C ALA A 230 12.24 8.75 13.23
N ALA A 231 12.30 8.30 14.48
CA ALA A 231 11.46 7.24 15.01
C ALA A 231 9.96 7.64 15.02
N LEU A 232 9.61 8.86 15.41
CA LEU A 232 8.25 9.39 15.33
C LEU A 232 7.73 9.50 13.89
N MET A 233 8.63 9.64 12.92
CA MET A 233 8.34 9.65 11.48
C MET A 233 8.37 8.25 10.86
N ASN A 234 8.61 7.18 11.62
CA ASN A 234 8.80 5.82 11.13
C ASN A 234 9.86 5.72 10.01
N VAL A 235 10.95 6.51 10.09
CA VAL A 235 12.06 6.43 9.14
C VAL A 235 12.81 5.12 9.39
N PRO A 236 12.99 4.25 8.36
CA PRO A 236 13.64 2.96 8.55
C PRO A 236 15.09 3.09 9.03
N THR A 237 15.48 2.19 9.92
CA THR A 237 16.86 2.06 10.46
C THR A 237 17.82 1.35 9.48
N TRP A 238 17.40 1.15 8.24
CA TRP A 238 18.17 0.57 7.14
C TRP A 238 18.01 1.42 5.89
N ALA A 239 19.12 1.84 5.25
CA ALA A 239 19.13 2.70 4.07
C ALA A 239 19.66 1.97 2.82
N VAL A 240 19.22 2.44 1.63
CA VAL A 240 19.64 1.89 0.34
C VAL A 240 21.15 1.95 0.17
N GLY A 241 21.73 0.87 -0.37
CA GLY A 241 23.16 0.76 -0.63
C GLY A 241 24.03 0.51 0.61
N GLN A 242 23.41 0.32 1.77
CA GLN A 242 24.08 -0.03 3.01
C GLN A 242 23.69 -1.44 3.45
N PRO A 243 24.59 -2.17 4.18
CA PRO A 243 24.18 -3.39 4.85
C PRO A 243 23.16 -3.07 5.93
N GLN A 244 22.25 -4.01 6.21
CA GLN A 244 21.30 -3.84 7.31
C GLN A 244 22.08 -3.74 8.63
N PRO A 245 21.90 -2.68 9.44
CA PRO A 245 22.59 -2.56 10.72
C PRO A 245 22.25 -3.69 11.68
N ALA A 246 23.19 -4.05 12.55
CA ALA A 246 22.90 -4.97 13.64
C ALA A 246 21.84 -4.37 14.57
N ARG A 247 21.07 -5.24 15.23
CA ARG A 247 19.92 -4.83 16.05
C ARG A 247 20.28 -3.91 17.21
N ASP A 248 21.51 -3.98 17.69
CA ASP A 248 22.08 -3.19 18.80
C ASP A 248 23.10 -2.13 18.35
N ASP A 249 23.32 -1.99 17.04
CA ASP A 249 24.16 -0.92 16.47
C ASP A 249 23.34 0.34 16.23
N TYR A 250 22.97 0.99 17.32
CA TYR A 250 22.13 2.19 17.28
C TYR A 250 22.76 3.38 16.56
N ALA A 251 24.09 3.45 16.52
CA ALA A 251 24.78 4.49 15.76
C ALA A 251 24.62 4.29 14.25
N ALA A 252 24.75 3.05 13.77
CA ALA A 252 24.52 2.74 12.36
C ALA A 252 23.03 2.88 11.96
N GLN A 253 22.10 2.57 12.88
CA GLN A 253 20.67 2.76 12.67
C GLN A 253 20.32 4.24 12.49
N GLU A 254 20.79 5.10 13.39
CA GLU A 254 20.62 6.56 13.27
C GLU A 254 21.24 7.11 12.00
N GLN A 255 22.44 6.65 11.60
CA GLN A 255 23.07 7.06 10.35
C GLN A 255 22.26 6.62 9.11
N ALA A 256 21.63 5.47 9.15
CA ALA A 256 20.73 5.03 8.08
C ALA A 256 19.47 5.92 7.98
N GLN A 257 18.88 6.29 9.12
CA GLN A 257 17.77 7.25 9.16
C GLN A 257 18.19 8.63 8.63
N TYR A 258 19.38 9.10 9.03
CA TYR A 258 19.92 10.35 8.50
C TYR A 258 20.16 10.28 6.99
N ALA A 259 20.65 9.16 6.48
CA ALA A 259 20.86 8.96 5.05
C ALA A 259 19.57 9.11 4.23
N TRP A 260 18.41 8.68 4.75
CA TRP A 260 17.11 8.91 4.11
C TRP A 260 16.75 10.39 4.04
N ILE A 261 16.91 11.14 5.13
CA ILE A 261 16.62 12.58 5.18
C ILE A 261 17.55 13.34 4.23
N ALA A 262 18.87 13.10 4.34
CA ALA A 262 19.87 13.71 3.47
C ALA A 262 19.72 13.30 1.99
N GLY A 263 19.20 12.10 1.73
CA GLY A 263 18.91 11.55 0.39
C GLY A 263 17.65 12.12 -0.26
N GLY A 264 16.93 13.06 0.37
CA GLY A 264 15.82 13.79 -0.24
C GLY A 264 14.45 13.27 0.13
N LEU A 265 14.29 12.49 1.21
CA LEU A 265 12.99 12.02 1.68
C LEU A 265 12.00 13.18 1.87
N LEU A 266 12.41 14.25 2.54
CA LEU A 266 11.56 15.41 2.77
C LEU A 266 11.26 16.18 1.47
N SER A 267 12.22 16.25 0.52
CA SER A 267 12.01 16.86 -0.80
C SER A 267 10.97 16.12 -1.66
N PHE A 268 10.65 14.87 -1.34
CA PHE A 268 9.50 14.17 -1.92
C PHE A 268 8.21 14.44 -1.14
N ILE A 269 8.25 14.37 0.19
CA ILE A 269 7.08 14.44 1.07
C ILE A 269 6.44 15.82 1.06
N ASP A 270 7.22 16.90 1.26
CA ASP A 270 6.66 18.21 1.53
C ASP A 270 6.02 18.87 0.28
N PRO A 271 6.63 18.82 -0.91
CA PRO A 271 5.93 19.23 -2.12
C PRO A 271 4.69 18.38 -2.44
N ALA A 272 4.71 17.07 -2.11
CA ALA A 272 3.55 16.19 -2.29
C ALA A 272 2.41 16.57 -1.35
N ARG A 273 2.68 17.02 -0.12
CA ARG A 273 1.66 17.50 0.83
C ARG A 273 0.78 18.59 0.22
N TYR A 274 1.37 19.57 -0.50
CA TYR A 274 0.58 20.56 -1.22
C TYR A 274 -0.44 19.92 -2.16
N THR A 275 -0.05 18.88 -2.90
CA THR A 275 -0.94 18.21 -3.85
C THR A 275 -2.01 17.35 -3.18
N ILE A 276 -1.83 17.02 -1.91
CA ILE A 276 -2.85 16.36 -1.06
C ILE A 276 -3.82 17.40 -0.49
N GLU A 277 -3.29 18.51 0.02
CA GLU A 277 -4.09 19.58 0.65
C GLU A 277 -5.00 20.30 -0.36
N GLN A 278 -4.56 20.46 -1.61
CA GLN A 278 -5.33 21.14 -2.65
C GLN A 278 -6.70 20.49 -2.90
N PRO A 279 -6.81 19.20 -3.30
CA PRO A 279 -8.11 18.57 -3.52
C PRO A 279 -8.87 18.34 -2.21
N ALA A 280 -8.18 18.23 -1.07
CA ALA A 280 -8.82 18.09 0.23
C ALA A 280 -9.43 19.41 0.73
N GLY A 281 -9.02 20.57 0.18
CA GLY A 281 -9.47 21.89 0.60
C GLY A 281 -8.83 22.37 1.90
N GLY A 282 -7.61 21.90 2.22
CA GLY A 282 -6.83 22.31 3.40
C GLY A 282 -6.01 21.18 4.02
N ASN A 283 -5.47 21.46 5.22
CA ASN A 283 -4.64 20.54 5.98
C ASN A 283 -5.45 19.41 6.63
N GLY A 284 -5.14 18.17 6.27
CA GLY A 284 -5.76 16.96 6.84
C GLY A 284 -5.02 16.35 8.02
N SER A 285 -3.97 16.97 8.54
CA SER A 285 -3.14 16.45 9.63
C SER A 285 -3.16 17.35 10.87
N TRP A 286 -2.80 16.81 12.03
CA TRP A 286 -2.76 17.57 13.29
C TRP A 286 -1.87 16.92 14.32
N ASN A 287 -1.34 17.71 15.25
CA ASN A 287 -0.66 17.21 16.44
C ASN A 287 -1.25 17.73 17.75
N ILE A 288 -2.19 18.67 17.68
CA ILE A 288 -2.85 19.15 18.88
C ILE A 288 -3.50 18.01 19.66
N SER A 289 -3.35 18.02 20.99
CA SER A 289 -3.80 16.96 21.90
C SER A 289 -3.11 15.60 21.69
N VAL A 290 -1.98 15.56 21.01
CA VAL A 290 -1.15 14.35 20.91
C VAL A 290 -0.24 14.27 22.12
N ASP A 291 -0.26 13.12 22.81
CA ASP A 291 0.73 12.79 23.85
C ASP A 291 1.92 12.07 23.19
N TYR A 292 3.03 12.78 23.02
CA TYR A 292 4.25 12.23 22.43
C TYR A 292 4.94 11.18 23.32
N GLY A 293 4.70 11.23 24.64
CA GLY A 293 5.13 10.18 25.55
C GLY A 293 4.41 8.87 25.29
N ASP A 294 3.09 8.90 25.08
CA ASP A 294 2.29 7.74 24.73
C ASP A 294 2.64 7.21 23.30
N LEU A 295 2.90 8.10 22.33
CA LEU A 295 3.40 7.68 21.02
C LEU A 295 4.73 6.92 21.15
N PHE A 296 5.69 7.55 21.83
CA PHE A 296 7.02 6.98 22.03
C PHE A 296 6.98 5.61 22.75
N ALA A 297 6.14 5.46 23.76
CA ALA A 297 6.01 4.21 24.51
C ALA A 297 5.61 3.00 23.65
N ARG A 298 4.98 3.24 22.48
CA ARG A 298 4.49 2.23 21.54
C ARG A 298 5.39 2.04 20.32
N LEU A 299 6.44 2.88 20.13
CA LEU A 299 7.36 2.75 19.00
C LEU A 299 8.13 1.42 19.06
N PRO A 300 8.31 0.72 17.93
CA PRO A 300 9.12 -0.48 17.85
C PRO A 300 10.61 -0.19 18.09
N ASP A 301 11.14 0.93 17.57
CA ASP A 301 12.57 1.29 17.60
C ASP A 301 12.96 2.21 18.77
N ARG A 302 12.15 2.21 19.84
CA ARG A 302 12.42 3.05 21.03
C ARG A 302 13.75 2.77 21.71
N ASP A 303 14.30 1.55 21.58
CA ASP A 303 15.56 1.17 22.24
C ASP A 303 16.76 1.95 21.67
N GLU A 304 16.77 2.22 20.37
CA GLU A 304 17.72 3.11 19.70
C GLU A 304 17.69 4.51 20.33
N VAL A 305 16.51 5.12 20.38
CA VAL A 305 16.33 6.48 20.95
C VAL A 305 16.78 6.52 22.42
N VAL A 306 16.35 5.54 23.24
CA VAL A 306 16.74 5.46 24.67
C VAL A 306 18.26 5.35 24.83
N ALA A 307 18.91 4.55 24.00
CA ALA A 307 20.36 4.37 24.06
C ALA A 307 21.10 5.66 23.67
N LEU A 308 20.69 6.32 22.60
CA LEU A 308 21.31 7.57 22.12
C LEU A 308 21.09 8.72 23.12
N TYR A 309 19.89 8.87 23.70
CA TYR A 309 19.61 9.87 24.73
C TYR A 309 20.46 9.64 25.98
N ARG A 310 20.58 8.38 26.41
CA ARG A 310 21.45 8.03 27.55
C ARG A 310 22.93 8.37 27.29
N ALA A 311 23.42 8.03 26.09
CA ALA A 311 24.79 8.34 25.69
C ALA A 311 25.05 9.85 25.59
N ALA A 312 24.04 10.63 25.22
CA ALA A 312 24.09 12.09 25.14
C ALA A 312 23.83 12.80 26.49
N HIS A 313 23.53 12.07 27.57
CA HIS A 313 23.14 12.61 28.88
C HIS A 313 21.93 13.55 28.81
N LEU A 314 20.96 13.28 27.94
CA LEU A 314 19.72 14.06 27.78
C LEU A 314 18.56 13.44 28.57
N ASP A 315 17.61 14.28 28.98
CA ASP A 315 16.35 13.84 29.58
C ASP A 315 15.28 13.65 28.49
N LEU A 316 15.15 12.41 27.98
CA LEU A 316 14.14 12.03 27.00
C LEU A 316 12.70 12.39 27.45
N ARG A 317 12.39 12.24 28.75
CA ARG A 317 11.06 12.55 29.25
C ARG A 317 10.78 14.05 29.21
N ALA A 318 11.81 14.90 29.41
CA ALA A 318 11.66 16.35 29.29
C ALA A 318 11.36 16.74 27.84
N ASP A 319 12.10 16.20 26.85
CA ASP A 319 11.86 16.46 25.43
C ASP A 319 10.47 15.96 24.99
N LEU A 320 10.02 14.77 25.41
CA LEU A 320 8.67 14.26 25.10
C LEU A 320 7.55 15.13 25.73
N ARG A 321 7.72 15.60 26.97
CA ARG A 321 6.77 16.54 27.59
C ARG A 321 6.75 17.87 26.87
N HIS A 322 7.90 18.37 26.42
CA HIS A 322 8.02 19.59 25.65
C HIS A 322 7.25 19.47 24.32
N LEU A 323 7.48 18.39 23.54
CA LEU A 323 6.73 18.13 22.31
C LEU A 323 5.20 18.09 22.55
N THR A 324 4.76 17.45 23.64
CA THR A 324 3.33 17.37 23.98
C THR A 324 2.75 18.76 24.32
N ALA A 325 3.50 19.58 25.07
CA ALA A 325 3.04 20.89 25.52
C ALA A 325 3.04 21.95 24.40
N ALA A 326 3.98 21.86 23.45
CA ALA A 326 4.13 22.80 22.35
C ALA A 326 3.30 22.44 21.10
N ALA A 327 2.63 21.27 21.08
CA ALA A 327 1.83 20.81 19.95
C ALA A 327 0.59 21.71 19.71
N ASP A 328 0.54 22.40 18.57
CA ASP A 328 -0.46 23.44 18.26
C ASP A 328 -1.09 23.34 16.86
N ILE A 329 -0.60 22.40 16.02
CA ILE A 329 -1.09 22.25 14.65
C ILE A 329 -2.47 21.62 14.65
N THR A 330 -3.45 22.36 14.10
CA THR A 330 -4.85 21.96 14.00
C THR A 330 -5.21 21.49 12.59
N PRO A 331 -6.18 20.56 12.43
CA PRO A 331 -6.65 20.14 11.12
C PRO A 331 -7.74 21.06 10.58
N ASP A 332 -7.90 21.09 9.27
CA ASP A 332 -9.08 21.60 8.60
C ASP A 332 -10.10 20.45 8.48
N LEU A 333 -11.16 20.47 9.30
CA LEU A 333 -12.10 19.34 9.41
C LEU A 333 -12.72 18.90 8.07
N PRO A 334 -13.05 19.80 7.12
CA PRO A 334 -13.50 19.39 5.81
C PRO A 334 -12.45 18.55 5.06
N ALA A 335 -11.16 18.92 5.16
CA ALA A 335 -10.05 18.20 4.52
C ALA A 335 -9.87 16.80 5.12
N VAL A 336 -9.91 16.66 6.45
CA VAL A 336 -9.86 15.33 7.09
C VAL A 336 -11.01 14.46 6.63
N ARG A 337 -12.25 14.99 6.58
CA ARG A 337 -13.41 14.22 6.08
C ARG A 337 -13.29 13.84 4.61
N TRP A 338 -12.67 14.69 3.79
CA TRP A 338 -12.42 14.38 2.39
C TRP A 338 -11.44 13.23 2.26
N LEU A 339 -10.30 13.29 2.95
CA LEU A 339 -9.30 12.22 2.99
C LEU A 339 -9.88 10.90 3.54
N ASP A 340 -10.70 10.96 4.59
CA ASP A 340 -11.32 9.76 5.16
C ASP A 340 -12.28 9.08 4.17
N ARG A 341 -12.95 9.85 3.30
CA ARG A 341 -13.87 9.30 2.29
C ARG A 341 -13.19 8.83 1.02
N THR A 342 -12.11 9.47 0.59
CA THR A 342 -11.48 9.25 -0.73
C THR A 342 -10.15 8.53 -0.66
N SER A 343 -9.53 8.48 0.50
CA SER A 343 -8.15 8.06 0.66
C SER A 343 -7.99 7.17 1.89
N ASN A 344 -8.91 6.24 2.10
CA ASN A 344 -8.91 5.39 3.30
C ASN A 344 -9.47 4.00 3.01
N THR A 345 -9.01 3.01 3.80
CA THR A 345 -9.53 1.65 3.78
C THR A 345 -10.47 1.42 4.96
N THR A 346 -11.53 0.67 4.75
CA THR A 346 -12.49 0.28 5.80
C THR A 346 -12.25 -1.15 6.32
N GLY A 347 -11.44 -1.93 5.62
CA GLY A 347 -11.21 -3.35 5.87
C GLY A 347 -12.35 -4.27 5.42
N ARG A 348 -13.38 -3.75 4.76
CA ARG A 348 -14.56 -4.53 4.31
C ARG A 348 -14.29 -5.25 2.99
N LEU A 349 -13.24 -6.04 2.95
CA LEU A 349 -12.87 -6.81 1.77
C LEU A 349 -14.04 -7.66 1.25
N THR A 350 -14.22 -7.66 -0.06
CA THR A 350 -15.19 -8.51 -0.77
C THR A 350 -14.53 -9.63 -1.56
N VAL A 351 -13.22 -9.55 -1.80
CA VAL A 351 -12.42 -10.48 -2.59
C VAL A 351 -11.10 -10.85 -1.91
N PRO A 352 -10.49 -12.00 -2.24
CA PRO A 352 -9.17 -12.36 -1.76
C PRO A 352 -8.13 -11.29 -2.10
N THR A 353 -7.35 -10.89 -1.11
CA THR A 353 -6.36 -9.82 -1.20
C THR A 353 -5.03 -10.30 -0.63
N LEU A 354 -3.96 -10.16 -1.41
CA LEU A 354 -2.58 -10.31 -0.96
C LEU A 354 -1.95 -8.92 -0.88
N SER A 355 -1.44 -8.54 0.29
CA SER A 355 -0.66 -7.32 0.44
C SER A 355 0.81 -7.68 0.56
N MET A 356 1.69 -7.01 -0.19
CA MET A 356 3.13 -7.26 -0.21
C MET A 356 3.89 -5.97 0.10
N HIS A 357 4.85 -6.05 1.05
CA HIS A 357 5.58 -4.87 1.51
C HIS A 357 7.05 -5.16 1.74
N THR A 358 7.93 -4.19 1.44
CA THR A 358 9.34 -4.20 1.84
C THR A 358 9.45 -3.82 3.33
N ILE A 359 10.37 -4.44 4.07
CA ILE A 359 10.44 -4.22 5.53
C ILE A 359 11.07 -2.88 5.92
N ALA A 360 11.70 -2.18 4.98
CA ALA A 360 12.34 -0.87 5.21
C ALA A 360 11.91 0.12 4.13
N ASP A 361 10.65 0.51 4.17
CA ASP A 361 10.02 1.47 3.25
C ASP A 361 9.94 2.86 3.91
N GLN A 362 10.58 3.85 3.32
CA GLN A 362 10.66 5.20 3.87
C GLN A 362 9.47 6.11 3.52
N LEU A 363 8.62 5.71 2.54
CA LEU A 363 7.47 6.51 2.09
C LEU A 363 6.13 5.95 2.54
N ALA A 364 6.02 4.64 2.62
CA ALA A 364 4.88 3.92 3.16
C ALA A 364 5.38 2.98 4.25
N PRO A 365 5.48 3.41 5.51
CA PRO A 365 5.99 2.58 6.59
C PRO A 365 5.31 1.22 6.64
N VAL A 366 6.09 0.15 6.86
CA VAL A 366 5.57 -1.22 6.89
C VAL A 366 4.50 -1.42 7.98
N GLU A 367 4.44 -0.55 8.97
CA GLU A 367 3.40 -0.44 10.00
C GLU A 367 2.00 -0.17 9.41
N PHE A 368 1.90 0.34 8.18
CA PHE A 368 0.63 0.46 7.46
C PHE A 368 -0.04 -0.90 7.25
N GLU A 369 0.74 -1.95 7.08
CA GLU A 369 0.25 -3.32 6.99
C GLU A 369 -0.40 -3.79 8.29
N HIS A 370 0.14 -3.42 9.44
CA HIS A 370 -0.48 -3.72 10.74
C HIS A 370 -1.84 -3.05 10.88
N GLU A 371 -1.94 -1.77 10.56
CA GLU A 371 -3.20 -1.02 10.65
C GLU A 371 -4.24 -1.59 9.68
N TYR A 372 -3.84 -1.94 8.45
CA TYR A 372 -4.73 -2.57 7.48
C TYR A 372 -5.26 -3.93 7.96
N ALA A 373 -4.37 -4.81 8.45
CA ALA A 373 -4.78 -6.09 9.01
C ALA A 373 -5.74 -5.93 10.20
N ARG A 374 -5.51 -4.93 11.05
CA ARG A 374 -6.40 -4.59 12.16
C ARG A 374 -7.80 -4.18 11.67
N ARG A 375 -7.89 -3.31 10.64
CA ARG A 375 -9.16 -2.89 10.03
C ARG A 375 -9.89 -4.06 9.40
N VAL A 376 -9.20 -4.89 8.64
CA VAL A 376 -9.77 -6.09 7.98
C VAL A 376 -10.28 -7.08 9.02
N SER A 377 -9.54 -7.30 10.11
CA SER A 377 -9.96 -8.16 11.21
C SER A 377 -11.20 -7.59 11.93
N ALA A 378 -11.21 -6.29 12.21
CA ALA A 378 -12.35 -5.62 12.83
C ALA A 378 -13.62 -5.67 11.96
N ALA A 379 -13.47 -5.69 10.63
CA ALA A 379 -14.57 -5.88 9.69
C ALA A 379 -15.01 -7.36 9.54
N GLY A 380 -14.35 -8.31 10.23
CA GLY A 380 -14.65 -9.74 10.13
C GLY A 380 -14.21 -10.37 8.80
N ARG A 381 -13.21 -9.77 8.10
CA ARG A 381 -12.76 -10.19 6.77
C ARG A 381 -11.35 -10.81 6.74
N GLY A 382 -10.77 -11.15 7.91
CA GLY A 382 -9.41 -11.70 8.02
C GLY A 382 -9.15 -12.96 7.18
N GLY A 383 -10.17 -13.74 6.84
CA GLY A 383 -10.05 -14.89 5.94
C GLY A 383 -9.73 -14.53 4.48
N LEU A 384 -9.97 -13.27 4.08
CA LEU A 384 -9.70 -12.78 2.72
C LEU A 384 -8.30 -12.16 2.58
N LEU A 385 -7.67 -11.68 3.66
CA LEU A 385 -6.36 -11.02 3.62
C LEU A 385 -5.23 -12.03 3.90
N ARG A 386 -4.13 -11.90 3.14
CA ARG A 386 -2.80 -12.36 3.51
C ARG A 386 -1.80 -11.24 3.27
N GLN A 387 -0.72 -11.27 4.06
CA GLN A 387 0.36 -10.30 3.97
C GLN A 387 1.68 -11.04 3.71
N ALA A 388 2.45 -10.56 2.77
CA ALA A 388 3.77 -11.06 2.40
C ALA A 388 4.80 -9.96 2.58
N PHE A 389 5.95 -10.29 3.13
CA PHE A 389 7.01 -9.33 3.40
C PHE A 389 8.30 -9.72 2.70
N VAL A 390 8.99 -8.71 2.19
CA VAL A 390 10.23 -8.87 1.46
C VAL A 390 11.37 -8.20 2.23
N GLN A 391 12.48 -8.89 2.43
CA GLN A 391 13.69 -8.35 3.04
C GLN A 391 14.41 -7.44 2.05
N ALA A 392 13.82 -6.29 1.81
CA ALA A 392 14.33 -5.25 0.94
C ALA A 392 14.18 -3.88 1.59
N VAL A 393 15.01 -2.94 1.12
CA VAL A 393 15.04 -1.54 1.53
C VAL A 393 14.60 -0.65 0.38
N GLY A 394 13.77 0.32 0.70
CA GLY A 394 13.25 1.30 -0.25
C GLY A 394 11.80 1.06 -0.65
N HIS A 395 11.15 2.17 -1.03
CA HIS A 395 9.75 2.18 -1.41
C HIS A 395 9.50 1.38 -2.68
N CYS A 396 8.61 0.40 -2.61
CA CYS A 396 8.22 -0.45 -3.75
C CYS A 396 9.40 -1.17 -4.43
N ASN A 397 10.47 -1.45 -3.71
CA ASN A 397 11.67 -2.09 -4.25
C ASN A 397 11.48 -3.62 -4.32
N PHE A 398 10.64 -4.07 -5.25
CA PHE A 398 10.37 -5.48 -5.51
C PHE A 398 11.01 -5.93 -6.80
N THR A 399 11.41 -7.21 -6.84
CA THR A 399 11.89 -7.87 -8.05
C THR A 399 10.73 -8.25 -8.98
N THR A 400 11.04 -8.50 -10.25
CA THR A 400 10.08 -9.03 -11.22
C THR A 400 9.47 -10.35 -10.74
N ALA A 401 10.28 -11.23 -10.15
CA ALA A 401 9.82 -12.52 -9.63
C ALA A 401 8.80 -12.36 -8.51
N GLU A 402 8.98 -11.37 -7.61
CA GLU A 402 8.04 -11.08 -6.51
C GLU A 402 6.70 -10.59 -7.03
N TYR A 403 6.67 -9.66 -8.01
CA TYR A 403 5.43 -9.20 -8.63
C TYR A 403 4.65 -10.34 -9.30
N VAL A 404 5.32 -11.14 -10.14
CA VAL A 404 4.68 -12.25 -10.84
C VAL A 404 4.15 -13.28 -9.85
N THR A 405 4.95 -13.62 -8.83
CA THR A 405 4.55 -14.57 -7.78
C THR A 405 3.33 -14.10 -7.02
N ALA A 406 3.25 -12.81 -6.65
CA ALA A 406 2.09 -12.25 -5.97
C ALA A 406 0.81 -12.36 -6.81
N VAL A 407 0.88 -12.05 -8.12
CA VAL A 407 -0.26 -12.20 -9.04
C VAL A 407 -0.67 -13.66 -9.17
N ARG A 408 0.29 -14.60 -9.33
CA ARG A 408 0.05 -16.04 -9.39
C ARG A 408 -0.60 -16.57 -8.10
N ALA A 409 -0.14 -16.12 -6.94
CA ALA A 409 -0.69 -16.50 -5.63
C ALA A 409 -2.17 -16.11 -5.50
N VAL A 410 -2.54 -14.90 -5.89
CA VAL A 410 -3.94 -14.48 -5.92
C VAL A 410 -4.74 -15.30 -6.93
N ARG A 411 -4.21 -15.51 -8.14
CA ARG A 411 -4.87 -16.36 -9.16
C ARG A 411 -5.10 -17.79 -8.64
N GLU A 412 -4.10 -18.40 -7.99
CA GLU A 412 -4.25 -19.74 -7.37
C GLU A 412 -5.34 -19.71 -6.28
N ARG A 413 -5.34 -18.69 -5.43
CA ARG A 413 -6.35 -18.52 -4.38
C ARG A 413 -7.77 -18.46 -4.93
N LEU A 414 -7.99 -17.88 -6.11
CA LEU A 414 -9.31 -17.80 -6.75
C LEU A 414 -9.86 -19.16 -7.17
N HIS A 415 -9.00 -20.15 -7.37
CA HIS A 415 -9.38 -21.52 -7.69
C HIS A 415 -9.50 -22.44 -6.45
N ARG A 416 -9.32 -21.88 -5.24
CA ARG A 416 -9.38 -22.62 -3.96
C ARG A 416 -10.34 -21.96 -2.98
N SER A 417 -10.86 -22.75 -2.05
CA SER A 417 -11.77 -22.25 -1.00
C SER A 417 -11.09 -21.41 0.08
N GLY A 418 -9.75 -21.44 0.18
CA GLY A 418 -8.97 -20.73 1.19
C GLY A 418 -7.54 -20.50 0.73
N TRP A 419 -6.76 -19.73 1.51
CA TRP A 419 -5.36 -19.45 1.22
C TRP A 419 -4.46 -20.69 1.44
N GLY A 420 -4.73 -21.50 2.48
CA GLY A 420 -3.78 -22.57 2.87
C GLY A 420 -2.37 -22.00 2.98
N ALA A 421 -1.38 -22.68 2.40
CA ALA A 421 0.03 -22.28 2.36
C ALA A 421 0.38 -21.39 1.15
N ILE A 422 -0.57 -20.93 0.34
CA ILE A 422 -0.29 -20.18 -0.91
C ILE A 422 0.55 -18.92 -0.64
N ALA A 423 0.29 -18.24 0.46
CA ALA A 423 0.96 -16.99 0.83
C ALA A 423 2.00 -17.19 1.94
N ASP A 424 2.40 -18.42 2.25
CA ASP A 424 3.48 -18.68 3.21
C ASP A 424 4.82 -18.24 2.58
N PRO A 425 5.71 -17.57 3.30
CA PRO A 425 6.95 -17.02 2.74
C PRO A 425 7.82 -18.05 2.05
N GLU A 426 7.95 -19.27 2.58
CA GLU A 426 8.70 -20.37 1.97
C GLU A 426 8.11 -20.80 0.63
N ARG A 427 6.78 -20.83 0.53
CA ARG A 427 6.10 -21.18 -0.71
C ARG A 427 6.26 -20.06 -1.74
N LEU A 428 6.04 -18.81 -1.35
CA LEU A 428 6.26 -17.65 -2.24
C LEU A 428 7.71 -17.58 -2.71
N GLN A 429 8.68 -17.84 -1.83
CA GLN A 429 10.09 -17.87 -2.17
C GLN A 429 10.40 -18.97 -3.19
N ALA A 430 9.89 -20.18 -2.98
CA ALA A 430 10.10 -21.31 -3.92
C ALA A 430 9.42 -21.05 -5.27
N ASP A 431 8.20 -20.51 -5.27
CA ASP A 431 7.47 -20.17 -6.48
C ASP A 431 8.19 -19.07 -7.28
N ALA A 432 8.72 -18.03 -6.61
CA ALA A 432 9.51 -16.98 -7.25
C ALA A 432 10.82 -17.53 -7.87
N GLN A 433 11.54 -18.38 -7.14
CA GLN A 433 12.76 -19.01 -7.65
C GLN A 433 12.48 -19.88 -8.87
N SER A 434 11.33 -20.55 -8.92
CA SER A 434 10.93 -21.40 -10.06
C SER A 434 10.72 -20.64 -11.36
N LEU A 435 10.55 -19.30 -11.30
CA LEU A 435 10.40 -18.45 -12.49
C LEU A 435 11.71 -18.26 -13.26
N GLY A 436 12.86 -18.49 -12.62
CA GLY A 436 14.17 -18.22 -13.23
C GLY A 436 14.43 -16.74 -13.53
N LEU A 437 13.71 -15.85 -12.85
CA LEU A 437 13.87 -14.39 -12.90
C LEU A 437 14.80 -13.91 -11.78
N ASP A 438 14.88 -12.57 -11.58
CA ASP A 438 15.64 -11.97 -10.49
C ASP A 438 15.29 -12.59 -9.14
N GLY A 439 16.25 -12.59 -8.22
CA GLY A 439 16.09 -13.17 -6.90
C GLY A 439 14.96 -12.55 -6.10
N ALA A 440 14.27 -13.37 -5.32
CA ALA A 440 13.24 -12.93 -4.37
C ALA A 440 13.74 -13.07 -2.93
N ALA A 441 13.15 -12.32 -2.00
CA ALA A 441 13.55 -12.29 -0.60
C ALA A 441 12.35 -12.31 0.35
N PHE A 442 11.39 -13.21 0.13
CA PHE A 442 10.24 -13.38 1.02
C PHE A 442 10.68 -13.90 2.38
N ILE A 443 10.17 -13.28 3.45
CA ILE A 443 10.51 -13.60 4.83
C ILE A 443 9.28 -13.63 5.73
N HIS A 444 9.41 -14.31 6.87
CA HIS A 444 8.51 -14.10 7.99
C HIS A 444 8.82 -12.76 8.65
N PHE A 445 7.84 -11.89 8.67
CA PHE A 445 7.92 -10.59 9.33
C PHE A 445 6.57 -10.23 9.92
N ARG A 446 6.59 -9.46 11.00
CA ARG A 446 5.40 -8.95 11.64
C ARG A 446 5.61 -7.47 11.97
N PRO A 447 4.94 -6.57 11.24
CA PRO A 447 5.08 -5.15 11.49
C PRO A 447 4.54 -4.75 12.86
N GLY A 448 5.19 -3.76 13.47
CA GLY A 448 4.71 -3.09 14.67
C GLY A 448 3.43 -2.28 14.43
N PRO A 449 2.81 -1.74 15.47
CA PRO A 449 1.65 -0.88 15.33
C PRO A 449 2.05 0.47 14.73
N LEU A 450 1.18 1.03 13.85
CA LEU A 450 1.28 2.43 13.44
C LEU A 450 0.90 3.32 14.62
N VAL A 451 1.88 3.92 15.30
CA VAL A 451 1.66 4.70 16.52
C VAL A 451 0.96 6.02 16.27
N ASN A 452 1.14 6.59 15.06
CA ASN A 452 0.58 7.88 14.64
C ASN A 452 -0.90 7.80 14.20
N HIS A 453 -1.51 6.61 14.27
CA HIS A 453 -2.91 6.42 13.88
C HIS A 453 -3.85 7.30 14.72
N ARG A 454 -4.66 8.12 14.04
CA ARG A 454 -5.62 9.05 14.63
C ARG A 454 -6.98 8.97 13.93
N ARG A 455 -8.04 9.10 14.71
CA ARG A 455 -9.42 9.13 14.18
C ARG A 455 -10.15 10.36 14.69
N LEU A 456 -10.84 11.06 13.79
CA LEU A 456 -11.75 12.15 14.16
C LEU A 456 -12.85 11.71 15.13
N ALA A 457 -13.37 10.49 15.01
CA ALA A 457 -14.46 9.98 15.86
C ALA A 457 -14.06 9.75 17.32
N ALA A 458 -12.77 9.64 17.63
CA ALA A 458 -12.29 9.54 19.01
C ALA A 458 -12.16 10.92 19.69
N ALA A 459 -12.03 11.99 18.92
CA ALA A 459 -12.06 13.36 19.38
C ALA A 459 -13.46 13.90 19.16
N ARG A 460 -14.21 14.12 20.23
CA ARG A 460 -15.49 14.86 20.16
C ARG A 460 -15.13 16.25 19.63
N PRO A 461 -15.58 16.66 18.43
CA PRO A 461 -15.21 17.97 17.86
C PRO A 461 -15.59 19.13 18.79
N GLU A 462 -16.63 18.94 19.60
CA GLU A 462 -17.13 19.90 20.57
C GLU A 462 -16.18 20.08 21.79
N ALA A 463 -15.30 19.12 22.05
CA ALA A 463 -14.31 19.18 23.13
C ALA A 463 -12.98 19.80 22.68
N TRP A 464 -12.86 20.17 21.42
CA TRP A 464 -11.64 20.79 20.92
C TRP A 464 -11.63 22.29 21.26
N PRO A 465 -10.54 22.83 21.80
CA PRO A 465 -10.47 24.24 22.23
C PRO A 465 -10.76 25.27 21.14
N TRP A 466 -10.71 24.84 19.85
CA TRP A 466 -10.96 25.67 18.65
C TRP A 466 -12.27 25.33 17.93
N ALA A 467 -13.05 24.36 18.39
CA ALA A 467 -14.36 24.12 17.82
C ALA A 467 -15.25 25.31 18.15
N ALA A 468 -15.71 26.04 17.14
CA ALA A 468 -16.73 27.05 17.35
C ALA A 468 -17.93 26.42 18.07
N PRO A 469 -18.53 27.04 19.09
CA PRO A 469 -19.71 26.50 19.71
C PRO A 469 -20.76 26.26 18.63
N ALA A 470 -21.38 25.09 18.63
CA ALA A 470 -22.45 24.76 17.70
C ALA A 470 -23.49 25.86 17.77
N ALA A 471 -23.79 26.51 16.63
CA ALA A 471 -24.83 27.50 16.57
C ALA A 471 -26.12 26.90 17.10
N SER A 472 -26.64 27.40 18.20
CA SER A 472 -27.93 26.96 18.72
C SER A 472 -28.98 27.12 17.64
N PRO A 473 -29.82 26.09 17.40
CA PRO A 473 -30.92 26.26 16.47
C PRO A 473 -31.80 27.38 16.95
N ALA A 474 -31.99 28.39 16.08
CA ALA A 474 -32.94 29.47 16.35
C ALA A 474 -34.33 28.86 16.59
N ARG A 475 -34.92 29.21 17.75
CA ARG A 475 -36.27 28.81 18.12
C ARG A 475 -37.31 29.55 17.27
#